data_9b79c98f9ee2ffdb1db9e54bbe33e857
#
_entry.id   9b79c98f9ee2ffdb1db9e54bbe33e857
#
_cell.length_a   1.000
_cell.length_b   1.000
_cell.length_c   1.000
_cell.angle_alpha   90.00
_cell.angle_beta   90.00
_cell.angle_gamma   90.00
#
_symmetry.space_group_name_H-M   'P 1'
#
loop_
_entity.id
_entity.type
_entity.pdbx_description
1 polymer ?
#
loop_
_entity_poly.entity_id
_entity_poly.type
_entity_poly.pdbx_seq_one_letter_code
_entity_poly.pdbx_strand_id
1 'polypeptide(L)'
;MTAKQALIIGGGIGGPVAAMALQRAGIETTIYEAWDQPADYTGWFLNTASNGLDVLHTLGIDLASRADGHPIPNMVMWSGTGKRLGEVANGIRLQDGTVSICIKRGELQRVLREETLGRGIRIEYGKQLTGYEPAGDGGVTAMFEDGTTAKGDLLVGADGIHSATRQLLVPGSPEPAYTGLVGVCGYGCSTTIPPTPDTQHFVFGRRAFFGYLVRESGEIWWFANLARPERPSRQDLAADRKSTRLNSSH
;
A
#
# COMPACT_ATOMS: atom_id res chain seq x y z
N MET A 1 -4.66 27.91 -18.57
CA MET A 1 -3.36 27.34 -19.02
C MET A 1 -3.39 25.85 -18.73
N THR A 2 -2.86 25.00 -19.62
CA THR A 2 -2.74 23.57 -19.36
C THR A 2 -1.53 23.36 -18.45
N ALA A 3 -1.68 22.63 -17.34
CA ALA A 3 -0.56 22.29 -16.43
C ALA A 3 0.54 21.57 -17.23
N LYS A 4 1.78 21.98 -17.06
CA LYS A 4 2.95 21.39 -17.73
C LYS A 4 3.79 20.56 -16.80
N GLN A 5 3.81 20.91 -15.48
CA GLN A 5 4.60 20.26 -14.47
C GLN A 5 3.78 20.02 -13.19
N ALA A 6 3.78 18.79 -12.70
CA ALA A 6 3.17 18.42 -11.44
C ALA A 6 4.20 17.98 -10.40
N LEU A 7 4.03 18.45 -9.17
CA LEU A 7 4.78 18.05 -7.99
C LEU A 7 3.97 17.01 -7.24
N ILE A 8 4.48 15.79 -7.13
CA ILE A 8 3.80 14.68 -6.45
C ILE A 8 4.45 14.48 -5.08
N ILE A 9 3.68 14.63 -4.01
CA ILE A 9 4.15 14.45 -2.64
C ILE A 9 3.81 13.05 -2.17
N GLY A 10 4.85 12.23 -1.96
CA GLY A 10 4.77 10.83 -1.53
C GLY A 10 5.12 9.82 -2.63
N GLY A 11 6.15 9.00 -2.39
CA GLY A 11 6.68 7.99 -3.30
C GLY A 11 6.20 6.56 -3.03
N GLY A 12 5.11 6.38 -2.27
CA GLY A 12 4.58 5.06 -1.92
C GLY A 12 3.94 4.31 -3.10
N ILE A 13 2.64 4.03 -3.02
CA ILE A 13 1.89 3.36 -4.11
C ILE A 13 1.17 4.40 -4.97
N GLY A 14 0.46 5.34 -4.33
CA GLY A 14 -0.39 6.31 -5.04
C GLY A 14 0.40 7.32 -5.87
N GLY A 15 1.53 7.80 -5.36
CA GLY A 15 2.36 8.80 -6.04
C GLY A 15 2.91 8.32 -7.38
N PRO A 16 3.60 7.19 -7.45
CA PRO A 16 4.05 6.59 -8.71
C PRO A 16 2.93 6.40 -9.73
N VAL A 17 1.78 5.88 -9.32
CA VAL A 17 0.61 5.68 -10.20
C VAL A 17 0.08 7.02 -10.72
N ALA A 18 -0.07 8.02 -9.83
CA ALA A 18 -0.51 9.37 -10.21
C ALA A 18 0.49 10.04 -11.18
N ALA A 19 1.79 9.92 -10.90
CA ALA A 19 2.83 10.47 -11.76
C ALA A 19 2.80 9.89 -13.18
N MET A 20 2.70 8.56 -13.30
CA MET A 20 2.61 7.89 -14.60
C MET A 20 1.32 8.24 -15.36
N ALA A 21 0.20 8.39 -14.65
CA ALA A 21 -1.06 8.80 -15.25
C ALA A 21 -1.00 10.24 -15.77
N LEU A 22 -0.41 11.16 -15.02
CA LEU A 22 -0.21 12.56 -15.44
C LEU A 22 0.78 12.66 -16.60
N GLN A 23 1.87 11.89 -16.59
CA GLN A 23 2.79 11.82 -17.71
C GLN A 23 2.10 11.36 -19.00
N ARG A 24 1.22 10.36 -18.91
CA ARG A 24 0.40 9.92 -20.05
C ARG A 24 -0.53 11.02 -20.59
N ALA A 25 -0.95 11.92 -19.72
CA ALA A 25 -1.72 13.11 -20.10
C ALA A 25 -0.86 14.27 -20.62
N GLY A 26 0.46 14.08 -20.79
CA GLY A 26 1.38 15.09 -21.28
C GLY A 26 1.84 16.10 -20.22
N ILE A 27 1.72 15.76 -18.95
CA ILE A 27 2.17 16.59 -17.81
C ILE A 27 3.47 15.99 -17.27
N GLU A 28 4.54 16.77 -17.26
CA GLU A 28 5.79 16.37 -16.61
C GLU A 28 5.59 16.22 -15.09
N THR A 29 6.23 15.22 -14.50
CA THR A 29 6.06 14.95 -13.07
C THR A 29 7.39 14.73 -12.36
N THR A 30 7.45 15.17 -11.11
CA THR A 30 8.53 14.81 -10.18
C THR A 30 7.89 14.38 -8.87
N ILE A 31 8.36 13.26 -8.31
CA ILE A 31 7.90 12.73 -7.03
C ILE A 31 8.88 13.17 -5.94
N TYR A 32 8.34 13.65 -4.82
CA TYR A 32 9.07 14.07 -3.62
C TYR A 32 8.68 13.14 -2.47
N GLU A 33 9.63 12.33 -2.00
CA GLU A 33 9.43 11.33 -0.95
C GLU A 33 10.14 11.78 0.33
N ALA A 34 9.41 11.73 1.44
CA ALA A 34 9.93 12.18 2.74
C ALA A 34 11.05 11.26 3.28
N TRP A 35 11.00 9.96 2.99
CA TRP A 35 12.04 9.03 3.38
C TRP A 35 13.30 9.23 2.54
N ASP A 36 14.46 8.94 3.12
CA ASP A 36 15.77 9.09 2.48
C ASP A 36 16.12 7.94 1.53
N GLN A 37 15.34 6.85 1.55
CA GLN A 37 15.55 5.66 0.71
C GLN A 37 14.24 4.95 0.37
N PRO A 38 14.23 4.11 -0.66
CA PRO A 38 13.07 3.31 -1.03
C PRO A 38 12.58 2.37 0.07
N ALA A 39 11.28 2.18 0.16
CA ALA A 39 10.63 1.31 1.15
C ALA A 39 10.31 -0.10 0.62
N ASP A 40 11.10 -0.62 -0.33
CA ASP A 40 10.85 -1.87 -1.08
C ASP A 40 10.74 -3.12 -0.19
N TYR A 41 11.25 -3.05 1.03
CA TYR A 41 11.23 -4.18 1.98
C TYR A 41 10.39 -3.90 3.22
N THR A 42 9.60 -2.81 3.21
CA THR A 42 8.77 -2.42 4.34
C THR A 42 7.32 -2.88 4.18
N GLY A 43 6.74 -3.27 5.30
CA GLY A 43 5.36 -3.75 5.33
C GLY A 43 5.25 -5.24 5.04
N TRP A 44 4.00 -5.72 5.04
CA TRP A 44 3.67 -7.13 4.87
C TRP A 44 3.11 -7.40 3.48
N PHE A 45 1.89 -7.86 3.39
CA PHE A 45 1.18 -8.07 2.15
C PHE A 45 -0.14 -7.27 2.14
N LEU A 46 -0.69 -7.11 0.97
CA LEU A 46 -1.97 -6.47 0.76
C LEU A 46 -2.73 -7.15 -0.38
N ASN A 47 -4.04 -7.01 -0.36
CA ASN A 47 -4.86 -7.41 -1.48
C ASN A 47 -4.94 -6.25 -2.48
N THR A 48 -4.58 -6.53 -3.74
CA THR A 48 -4.78 -5.60 -4.85
C THR A 48 -6.00 -6.08 -5.62
N ALA A 49 -7.06 -5.30 -5.55
CA ALA A 49 -8.31 -5.64 -6.23
C ALA A 49 -8.18 -5.53 -7.76
N SER A 50 -9.00 -6.28 -8.48
CA SER A 50 -8.98 -6.32 -9.94
C SER A 50 -9.09 -4.95 -10.61
N ASN A 51 -9.90 -4.04 -10.07
CA ASN A 51 -9.98 -2.66 -10.56
C ASN A 51 -8.66 -1.87 -10.41
N GLY A 52 -7.90 -2.14 -9.35
CA GLY A 52 -6.55 -1.56 -9.18
C GLY A 52 -5.56 -2.15 -10.18
N LEU A 53 -5.65 -3.45 -10.47
CA LEU A 53 -4.85 -4.10 -11.50
C LEU A 53 -5.19 -3.59 -12.90
N ASP A 54 -6.46 -3.31 -13.18
CA ASP A 54 -6.91 -2.72 -14.44
C ASP A 54 -6.30 -1.33 -14.68
N VAL A 55 -6.22 -0.51 -13.63
CA VAL A 55 -5.51 0.78 -13.69
C VAL A 55 -4.03 0.57 -14.03
N LEU A 56 -3.36 -0.38 -13.39
CA LEU A 56 -1.96 -0.68 -13.68
C LEU A 56 -1.78 -1.19 -15.11
N HIS A 57 -2.64 -2.10 -15.56
CA HIS A 57 -2.65 -2.58 -16.94
C HIS A 57 -2.87 -1.43 -17.95
N THR A 58 -3.82 -0.53 -17.67
CA THR A 58 -4.06 0.67 -18.47
C THR A 58 -2.81 1.56 -18.57
N LEU A 59 -1.99 1.59 -17.52
CA LEU A 59 -0.71 2.27 -17.52
C LEU A 59 0.42 1.45 -18.16
N GLY A 60 0.15 0.26 -18.69
CA GLY A 60 1.14 -0.62 -19.30
C GLY A 60 1.98 -1.42 -18.31
N ILE A 61 1.50 -1.57 -17.08
CA ILE A 61 2.20 -2.32 -16.02
C ILE A 61 1.52 -3.68 -15.86
N ASP A 62 2.17 -4.72 -16.35
CA ASP A 62 1.80 -6.10 -16.02
C ASP A 62 2.42 -6.53 -14.69
N LEU A 63 1.66 -6.33 -13.62
CA LEU A 63 2.11 -6.67 -12.27
C LEU A 63 2.30 -8.17 -12.08
N ALA A 64 1.49 -8.99 -12.74
CA ALA A 64 1.52 -10.44 -12.59
C ALA A 64 2.83 -11.06 -13.10
N SER A 65 3.43 -10.48 -14.16
CA SER A 65 4.72 -10.93 -14.68
C SER A 65 5.93 -10.38 -13.91
N ARG A 66 5.75 -9.32 -13.11
CA ARG A 66 6.84 -8.57 -12.46
C ARG A 66 6.93 -8.78 -10.96
N ALA A 67 5.94 -9.39 -10.36
CA ALA A 67 5.85 -9.60 -8.91
C ALA A 67 5.19 -10.94 -8.57
N ASP A 68 5.57 -11.50 -7.43
CA ASP A 68 5.08 -12.78 -6.93
C ASP A 68 3.73 -12.61 -6.21
N GLY A 69 2.68 -12.34 -7.00
CA GLY A 69 1.31 -12.21 -6.51
C GLY A 69 0.59 -13.56 -6.45
N HIS A 70 -0.22 -13.78 -5.40
CA HIS A 70 -1.07 -14.96 -5.27
C HIS A 70 -2.51 -14.60 -5.67
N PRO A 71 -3.12 -15.24 -6.68
CA PRO A 71 -4.51 -15.00 -7.06
C PRO A 71 -5.46 -15.33 -5.90
N ILE A 72 -6.42 -14.42 -5.66
CA ILE A 72 -7.42 -14.58 -4.60
C ILE A 72 -8.82 -14.15 -5.10
N PRO A 73 -9.32 -14.76 -6.18
CA PRO A 73 -10.65 -14.41 -6.70
C PRO A 73 -11.78 -14.68 -5.71
N ASN A 74 -11.57 -15.56 -4.73
CA ASN A 74 -12.57 -15.97 -3.77
C ASN A 74 -12.14 -15.70 -2.32
N MET A 75 -13.12 -15.40 -1.47
CA MET A 75 -12.99 -15.34 -0.02
C MET A 75 -13.93 -16.34 0.63
N VAL A 76 -13.38 -17.24 1.46
CA VAL A 76 -14.17 -18.17 2.27
C VAL A 76 -14.21 -17.69 3.71
N MET A 77 -15.41 -17.56 4.24
CA MET A 77 -15.68 -17.08 5.59
C MET A 77 -16.00 -18.21 6.54
N TRP A 78 -15.39 -18.17 7.72
CA TRP A 78 -15.53 -19.15 8.78
C TRP A 78 -15.92 -18.48 10.10
N SER A 79 -16.72 -19.15 10.90
CA SER A 79 -16.89 -18.74 12.31
C SER A 79 -15.67 -19.16 13.13
N GLY A 80 -15.48 -18.55 14.30
CA GLY A 80 -14.44 -18.96 15.27
C GLY A 80 -14.61 -20.37 15.83
N THR A 81 -15.73 -21.06 15.54
CA THR A 81 -15.96 -22.48 15.88
C THR A 81 -15.65 -23.44 14.72
N GLY A 82 -15.12 -22.93 13.60
CA GLY A 82 -14.79 -23.74 12.42
C GLY A 82 -15.96 -24.00 11.47
N LYS A 83 -17.16 -23.42 11.73
CA LYS A 83 -18.29 -23.54 10.80
C LYS A 83 -18.07 -22.64 9.58
N ARG A 84 -18.17 -23.20 8.39
CA ARG A 84 -18.18 -22.43 7.13
C ARG A 84 -19.44 -21.57 7.06
N LEU A 85 -19.26 -20.27 6.93
CA LEU A 85 -20.36 -19.30 6.87
C LEU A 85 -20.77 -19.02 5.41
N GLY A 86 -19.83 -19.03 4.50
CA GLY A 86 -20.11 -18.78 3.09
C GLY A 86 -18.83 -18.55 2.28
N GLU A 87 -19.03 -18.30 1.01
CA GLU A 87 -18.00 -17.91 0.06
C GLU A 87 -18.52 -16.75 -0.78
N VAL A 88 -17.66 -15.77 -1.06
CA VAL A 88 -17.97 -14.62 -1.90
C VAL A 88 -16.81 -14.33 -2.84
N ALA A 89 -17.12 -13.75 -3.99
CA ALA A 89 -16.09 -13.26 -4.89
C ALA A 89 -15.30 -12.11 -4.24
N ASN A 90 -14.00 -12.12 -4.44
CA ASN A 90 -13.08 -11.04 -4.01
C ASN A 90 -12.85 -10.05 -5.15
N GLY A 91 -13.87 -9.28 -5.47
CA GLY A 91 -13.88 -8.37 -6.60
C GLY A 91 -14.47 -8.98 -7.87
N ILE A 92 -14.43 -8.22 -8.96
CA ILE A 92 -14.96 -8.62 -10.26
C ILE A 92 -13.83 -9.26 -11.05
N ARG A 93 -14.09 -10.40 -11.69
CA ARG A 93 -13.19 -10.91 -12.74
C ARG A 93 -13.34 -10.04 -13.97
N LEU A 94 -12.25 -9.46 -14.45
CA LEU A 94 -12.25 -8.65 -15.66
C LEU A 94 -12.39 -9.52 -16.93
N GLN A 95 -12.68 -8.89 -18.07
CA GLN A 95 -12.90 -9.59 -19.34
C GLN A 95 -11.67 -10.36 -19.84
N ASP A 96 -10.47 -9.89 -19.52
CA ASP A 96 -9.19 -10.54 -19.83
C ASP A 96 -8.83 -11.68 -18.87
N GLY A 97 -9.70 -11.96 -17.88
CA GLY A 97 -9.48 -12.97 -16.85
C GLY A 97 -8.78 -12.47 -15.58
N THR A 98 -8.36 -11.20 -15.53
CA THR A 98 -7.71 -10.60 -14.34
C THR A 98 -8.59 -10.71 -13.11
N VAL A 99 -8.01 -11.18 -12.01
CA VAL A 99 -8.64 -11.33 -10.70
C VAL A 99 -7.81 -10.61 -9.62
N SER A 100 -8.42 -10.34 -8.48
CA SER A 100 -7.70 -9.79 -7.32
C SER A 100 -6.54 -10.69 -6.90
N ILE A 101 -5.43 -10.09 -6.49
CA ILE A 101 -4.23 -10.80 -6.02
C ILE A 101 -3.85 -10.33 -4.61
N CYS A 102 -3.26 -11.22 -3.84
CA CYS A 102 -2.51 -10.88 -2.64
C CYS A 102 -1.02 -10.79 -2.99
N ILE A 103 -0.37 -9.68 -2.62
CA ILE A 103 1.02 -9.39 -2.99
C ILE A 103 1.78 -8.79 -1.82
N LYS A 104 3.08 -9.04 -1.73
CA LYS A 104 3.96 -8.36 -0.76
C LYS A 104 4.00 -6.87 -1.10
N ARG A 105 3.70 -6.03 -0.11
CA ARG A 105 3.62 -4.58 -0.33
C ARG A 105 4.92 -4.00 -0.89
N GLY A 106 6.05 -4.46 -0.38
CA GLY A 106 7.36 -4.02 -0.86
C GLY A 106 7.61 -4.36 -2.33
N GLU A 107 7.14 -5.52 -2.80
CA GLU A 107 7.25 -5.89 -4.22
C GLU A 107 6.40 -4.98 -5.12
N LEU A 108 5.17 -4.67 -4.70
CA LEU A 108 4.35 -3.71 -5.43
C LEU A 108 5.04 -2.34 -5.50
N GLN A 109 5.56 -1.84 -4.39
CA GLN A 109 6.29 -0.57 -4.35
C GLN A 109 7.53 -0.59 -5.25
N ARG A 110 8.31 -1.67 -5.22
CA ARG A 110 9.49 -1.86 -6.08
C ARG A 110 9.11 -1.80 -7.56
N VAL A 111 8.10 -2.56 -7.98
CA VAL A 111 7.65 -2.59 -9.39
C VAL A 111 7.20 -1.19 -9.84
N LEU A 112 6.40 -0.50 -9.02
CA LEU A 112 5.94 0.85 -9.35
C LEU A 112 7.08 1.87 -9.42
N ARG A 113 8.03 1.79 -8.49
CA ARG A 113 9.22 2.66 -8.48
C ARG A 113 10.11 2.41 -9.70
N GLU A 114 10.41 1.15 -10.02
CA GLU A 114 11.22 0.79 -11.19
C GLU A 114 10.57 1.27 -12.49
N GLU A 115 9.25 1.09 -12.62
CA GLU A 115 8.51 1.57 -13.77
C GLU A 115 8.55 3.09 -13.88
N THR A 116 8.36 3.81 -12.77
CA THR A 116 8.44 5.26 -12.68
C THR A 116 9.80 5.77 -13.18
N LEU A 117 10.88 5.19 -12.67
CA LEU A 117 12.24 5.54 -13.07
C LEU A 117 12.53 5.16 -14.54
N GLY A 118 12.05 4.00 -15.00
CA GLY A 118 12.17 3.54 -16.37
C GLY A 118 11.51 4.45 -17.39
N ARG A 119 10.48 5.19 -16.98
CA ARG A 119 9.81 6.24 -17.78
C ARG A 119 10.48 7.61 -17.71
N GLY A 120 11.61 7.71 -17.02
CA GLY A 120 12.32 8.97 -16.83
C GLY A 120 11.68 9.93 -15.83
N ILE A 121 10.68 9.49 -15.06
CA ILE A 121 10.10 10.30 -13.97
C ILE A 121 11.06 10.30 -12.79
N ARG A 122 11.41 11.49 -12.30
CA ARG A 122 12.33 11.65 -11.18
C ARG A 122 11.64 11.39 -9.84
N ILE A 123 12.38 10.75 -8.92
CA ILE A 123 12.00 10.60 -7.52
C ILE A 123 13.10 11.24 -6.69
N GLU A 124 12.76 12.27 -5.92
CA GLU A 124 13.65 12.94 -4.98
C GLU A 124 13.32 12.47 -3.56
N TYR A 125 14.31 11.91 -2.89
CA TYR A 125 14.20 11.37 -1.52
C TYR A 125 14.64 12.41 -0.49
N GLY A 126 14.26 12.21 0.79
CA GLY A 126 14.55 13.16 1.88
C GLY A 126 13.77 14.48 1.75
N LYS A 127 12.66 14.47 1.01
CA LYS A 127 11.86 15.66 0.69
C LYS A 127 10.53 15.67 1.44
N GLN A 128 10.59 15.90 2.75
CA GLN A 128 9.38 16.09 3.55
C GLN A 128 8.77 17.46 3.29
N LEU A 129 7.51 17.49 2.82
CA LEU A 129 6.79 18.74 2.59
C LEU A 129 6.49 19.44 3.92
N THR A 130 6.87 20.71 4.02
CA THR A 130 6.61 21.57 5.18
C THR A 130 5.67 22.72 4.89
N GLY A 131 5.49 23.08 3.62
CA GLY A 131 4.61 24.17 3.21
C GLY A 131 4.45 24.28 1.70
N TYR A 132 3.55 25.14 1.29
CA TYR A 132 3.44 25.55 -0.11
C TYR A 132 2.98 27.03 -0.20
N GLU A 133 3.32 27.66 -1.30
CA GLU A 133 2.85 29.00 -1.63
C GLU A 133 2.32 29.06 -3.06
N PRO A 134 1.23 29.81 -3.32
CA PRO A 134 0.85 30.11 -4.70
C PRO A 134 1.97 30.86 -5.40
N ALA A 135 2.34 30.46 -6.60
CA ALA A 135 3.25 31.22 -7.43
C ALA A 135 2.48 32.32 -8.20
N GLY A 136 3.12 33.47 -8.40
CA GLY A 136 2.47 34.64 -9.02
C GLY A 136 1.99 34.44 -10.45
N ASP A 137 2.39 33.35 -11.11
CA ASP A 137 2.03 32.95 -12.48
C ASP A 137 0.88 31.92 -12.52
N GLY A 138 0.25 31.62 -11.37
CA GLY A 138 -0.82 30.65 -11.22
C GLY A 138 -0.35 29.23 -10.91
N GLY A 139 0.96 29.03 -10.68
CA GLY A 139 1.55 27.79 -10.23
C GLY A 139 1.60 27.64 -8.70
N VAL A 140 2.43 26.73 -8.24
CA VAL A 140 2.66 26.43 -6.84
C VAL A 140 4.15 26.23 -6.56
N THR A 141 4.63 26.72 -5.43
CA THR A 141 5.97 26.44 -4.90
C THR A 141 5.84 25.57 -3.66
N ALA A 142 6.34 24.35 -3.70
CA ALA A 142 6.46 23.45 -2.56
C ALA A 142 7.74 23.76 -1.78
N MET A 143 7.67 23.71 -0.45
CA MET A 143 8.80 23.91 0.47
C MET A 143 9.07 22.62 1.25
N PHE A 144 10.34 22.25 1.39
CA PHE A 144 10.75 21.03 2.06
C PHE A 144 11.56 21.30 3.32
N GLU A 145 11.59 20.31 4.23
CA GLU A 145 12.28 20.42 5.53
C GLU A 145 13.78 20.70 5.39
N ASP A 146 14.40 20.23 4.31
CA ASP A 146 15.82 20.47 3.99
C ASP A 146 16.11 21.90 3.49
N GLY A 147 15.10 22.78 3.47
CA GLY A 147 15.19 24.18 3.03
C GLY A 147 15.13 24.35 1.50
N THR A 148 15.03 23.30 0.73
CA THR A 148 14.86 23.39 -0.72
C THR A 148 13.41 23.66 -1.11
N THR A 149 13.21 24.11 -2.35
CA THR A 149 11.89 24.39 -2.92
C THR A 149 11.75 23.78 -4.31
N ALA A 150 10.52 23.48 -4.71
CA ALA A 150 10.20 23.06 -6.07
C ALA A 150 9.01 23.87 -6.61
N LYS A 151 9.08 24.25 -7.89
CA LYS A 151 7.99 24.98 -8.56
C LYS A 151 7.31 24.09 -9.59
N GLY A 152 5.99 24.22 -9.68
CA GLY A 152 5.18 23.50 -10.68
C GLY A 152 3.82 24.18 -10.85
N ASP A 153 3.04 23.66 -11.78
CA ASP A 153 1.68 24.16 -12.05
C ASP A 153 0.64 23.48 -11.15
N LEU A 154 0.96 22.27 -10.65
CA LEU A 154 0.07 21.44 -9.85
C LEU A 154 0.85 20.76 -8.73
N LEU A 155 0.26 20.73 -7.52
CA LEU A 155 0.74 19.92 -6.39
C LEU A 155 -0.29 18.85 -6.06
N VAL A 156 0.16 17.60 -6.02
CA VAL A 156 -0.67 16.42 -5.76
C VAL A 156 -0.20 15.72 -4.49
N GLY A 157 -1.06 15.67 -3.48
CA GLY A 157 -0.79 14.92 -2.24
C GLY A 157 -1.09 13.43 -2.42
N ALA A 158 -0.06 12.60 -2.30
CA ALA A 158 -0.13 11.13 -2.27
C ALA A 158 0.63 10.57 -1.05
N ASP A 159 0.75 11.37 0.01
CA ASP A 159 1.57 11.21 1.20
C ASP A 159 0.88 10.43 2.34
N GLY A 160 -0.20 9.73 2.00
CA GLY A 160 -0.81 8.69 2.83
C GLY A 160 -1.71 9.21 3.96
N ILE A 161 -1.93 8.34 4.94
CA ILE A 161 -2.90 8.60 6.01
C ILE A 161 -2.51 9.78 6.92
N HIS A 162 -1.22 10.03 7.09
CA HIS A 162 -0.67 11.15 7.87
C HIS A 162 -0.28 12.33 6.97
N SER A 163 -1.00 12.54 5.88
CA SER A 163 -0.72 13.53 4.85
C SER A 163 -0.48 14.93 5.39
N ALA A 164 0.74 15.44 5.20
CA ALA A 164 1.09 16.84 5.44
C ALA A 164 0.37 17.74 4.42
N THR A 165 0.27 17.30 3.17
CA THR A 165 -0.45 18.02 2.11
C THR A 165 -1.89 18.29 2.53
N ARG A 166 -2.60 17.31 3.08
CA ARG A 166 -3.99 17.47 3.57
C ARG A 166 -4.07 18.54 4.67
N GLN A 167 -3.15 18.50 5.65
CA GLN A 167 -3.16 19.46 6.76
C GLN A 167 -2.87 20.88 6.29
N LEU A 168 -2.00 21.04 5.30
CA LEU A 168 -1.68 22.35 4.71
C LEU A 168 -2.83 22.89 3.88
N LEU A 169 -3.50 22.05 3.07
CA LEU A 169 -4.63 22.46 2.21
C LEU A 169 -5.91 22.73 3.01
N VAL A 170 -6.13 21.94 4.06
CA VAL A 170 -7.34 22.05 4.92
C VAL A 170 -6.89 22.10 6.37
N PRO A 171 -6.46 23.28 6.87
CA PRO A 171 -6.08 23.45 8.26
C PRO A 171 -7.19 23.00 9.21
N GLY A 172 -6.85 22.19 10.20
CA GLY A 172 -7.82 21.61 11.14
C GLY A 172 -8.54 20.36 10.61
N SER A 173 -8.15 19.82 9.45
CA SER A 173 -8.64 18.50 9.00
C SER A 173 -8.35 17.44 10.08
N PRO A 174 -9.29 16.48 10.31
CA PRO A 174 -9.13 15.51 11.38
C PRO A 174 -7.87 14.67 11.20
N GLU A 175 -7.18 14.42 12.30
CA GLU A 175 -6.11 13.45 12.34
C GLU A 175 -6.65 12.01 12.32
N PRO A 176 -5.86 11.04 11.83
CA PRO A 176 -6.26 9.64 11.86
C PRO A 176 -6.51 9.17 13.29
N ALA A 177 -7.75 8.75 13.56
CA ALA A 177 -8.14 8.22 14.87
C ALA A 177 -7.73 6.75 15.00
N TYR A 178 -7.30 6.37 16.19
CA TYR A 178 -7.09 4.96 16.52
C TYR A 178 -8.45 4.24 16.60
N THR A 179 -8.58 3.13 15.88
CA THR A 179 -9.86 2.42 15.73
C THR A 179 -10.15 1.42 16.85
N GLY A 180 -9.26 1.27 17.83
CA GLY A 180 -9.37 0.24 18.88
C GLY A 180 -8.90 -1.14 18.40
N LEU A 181 -8.25 -1.23 17.25
CA LEU A 181 -7.74 -2.48 16.69
C LEU A 181 -6.23 -2.41 16.44
N VAL A 182 -5.54 -3.50 16.73
CA VAL A 182 -4.16 -3.73 16.34
C VAL A 182 -4.12 -4.84 15.30
N GLY A 183 -3.57 -4.50 14.12
CA GLY A 183 -3.28 -5.48 13.09
C GLY A 183 -1.90 -6.10 13.31
N VAL A 184 -1.84 -7.41 13.33
CA VAL A 184 -0.60 -8.20 13.29
C VAL A 184 -0.63 -9.12 12.09
N CYS A 185 0.51 -9.37 11.48
CA CYS A 185 0.60 -10.24 10.31
C CYS A 185 1.98 -10.88 10.22
N GLY A 186 2.07 -11.94 9.44
CA GLY A 186 3.31 -12.69 9.30
C GLY A 186 3.27 -13.70 8.17
N TYR A 187 4.41 -14.33 8.01
CA TYR A 187 4.62 -15.46 7.12
C TYR A 187 4.95 -16.70 7.95
N GLY A 188 4.51 -17.84 7.47
CA GLY A 188 4.82 -19.15 8.04
C GLY A 188 5.04 -20.16 6.94
N CYS A 189 5.38 -21.38 7.31
CA CYS A 189 5.47 -22.49 6.38
C CYS A 189 4.85 -23.74 7.05
N SER A 190 4.08 -24.52 6.28
CA SER A 190 3.50 -25.77 6.74
C SER A 190 3.47 -26.77 5.61
N THR A 191 3.76 -28.03 5.96
CA THR A 191 3.58 -29.19 5.07
C THR A 191 2.29 -29.95 5.36
N THR A 192 1.58 -29.58 6.45
CA THR A 192 0.36 -30.28 6.89
C THR A 192 -0.92 -29.52 6.58
N ILE A 193 -0.83 -28.21 6.34
CA ILE A 193 -1.97 -27.40 5.91
C ILE A 193 -1.97 -27.37 4.39
N PRO A 194 -3.04 -27.86 3.74
CA PRO A 194 -3.08 -27.87 2.29
C PRO A 194 -3.08 -26.46 1.69
N PRO A 195 -2.53 -26.30 0.47
CA PRO A 195 -2.65 -25.05 -0.27
C PRO A 195 -4.12 -24.62 -0.44
N THR A 196 -4.31 -23.30 -0.50
CA THR A 196 -5.62 -22.68 -0.73
C THR A 196 -5.62 -21.96 -2.07
N PRO A 197 -5.58 -22.67 -3.21
CA PRO A 197 -5.53 -22.05 -4.51
C PRO A 197 -6.74 -21.14 -4.71
N ASP A 198 -6.51 -20.00 -5.34
CA ASP A 198 -7.54 -19.03 -5.69
C ASP A 198 -8.42 -18.54 -4.51
N THR A 199 -7.98 -18.74 -3.26
CA THR A 199 -8.85 -18.51 -2.11
C THR A 199 -8.10 -17.89 -0.94
N GLN A 200 -8.69 -16.85 -0.36
CA GLN A 200 -8.30 -16.31 0.94
C GLN A 200 -9.34 -16.68 2.00
N HIS A 201 -8.90 -17.15 3.15
CA HIS A 201 -9.77 -17.58 4.23
C HIS A 201 -9.87 -16.50 5.32
N PHE A 202 -11.09 -16.23 5.80
CA PHE A 202 -11.38 -15.30 6.89
C PHE A 202 -12.12 -16.01 8.01
N VAL A 203 -11.58 -15.91 9.22
CA VAL A 203 -12.14 -16.50 10.42
C VAL A 203 -12.63 -15.39 11.36
N PHE A 204 -13.91 -15.36 11.61
CA PHE A 204 -14.58 -14.41 12.50
C PHE A 204 -14.63 -14.99 13.92
N GLY A 205 -13.55 -14.77 14.68
CA GLY A 205 -13.46 -15.18 16.07
C GLY A 205 -14.06 -14.17 17.03
N ARG A 206 -14.33 -14.59 18.26
CA ARG A 206 -14.88 -13.71 19.33
C ARG A 206 -13.90 -12.64 19.80
N ARG A 207 -12.58 -12.91 19.75
CA ARG A 207 -11.52 -12.03 20.27
C ARG A 207 -10.66 -11.43 19.18
N ALA A 208 -10.70 -12.00 17.97
CA ALA A 208 -9.90 -11.55 16.84
C ALA A 208 -10.58 -11.92 15.54
N PHE A 209 -10.33 -11.11 14.52
CA PHE A 209 -10.52 -11.47 13.15
C PHE A 209 -9.18 -12.02 12.63
N PHE A 210 -9.20 -13.14 11.90
CA PHE A 210 -8.00 -13.77 11.37
C PHE A 210 -8.19 -14.08 9.88
N GLY A 211 -7.19 -13.76 9.08
CA GLY A 211 -7.18 -14.05 7.65
C GLY A 211 -5.91 -14.77 7.25
N TYR A 212 -6.00 -15.71 6.30
CA TYR A 212 -4.85 -16.43 5.80
C TYR A 212 -5.05 -16.95 4.38
N LEU A 213 -3.95 -17.23 3.72
CA LEU A 213 -3.86 -18.03 2.51
C LEU A 213 -2.64 -18.96 2.64
N VAL A 214 -2.66 -20.07 1.91
CA VAL A 214 -1.55 -21.03 1.82
C VAL A 214 -1.20 -21.22 0.36
N ARG A 215 0.04 -20.92 0.01
CA ARG A 215 0.57 -21.07 -1.35
C ARG A 215 0.89 -22.50 -1.68
N GLU A 216 1.03 -22.84 -2.96
CA GLU A 216 1.46 -24.17 -3.43
C GLU A 216 2.80 -24.61 -2.81
N SER A 217 3.68 -23.67 -2.50
CA SER A 217 4.95 -23.92 -1.81
C SER A 217 4.81 -24.33 -0.34
N GLY A 218 3.60 -24.25 0.25
CA GLY A 218 3.36 -24.38 1.68
C GLY A 218 3.62 -23.10 2.46
N GLU A 219 4.03 -21.99 1.83
CA GLU A 219 4.16 -20.69 2.48
C GLU A 219 2.77 -20.19 2.88
N ILE A 220 2.62 -19.77 4.15
CA ILE A 220 1.40 -19.25 4.71
C ILE A 220 1.56 -17.74 4.90
N TRP A 221 0.62 -16.96 4.35
CA TRP A 221 0.48 -15.55 4.65
C TRP A 221 -0.72 -15.34 5.53
N TRP A 222 -0.54 -14.72 6.67
CA TRP A 222 -1.61 -14.55 7.65
C TRP A 222 -1.62 -13.17 8.29
N PHE A 223 -2.79 -12.74 8.72
CA PHE A 223 -2.96 -11.54 9.52
C PHE A 223 -4.06 -11.74 10.56
N ALA A 224 -4.01 -10.95 11.63
CA ALA A 224 -5.06 -10.89 12.63
C ALA A 224 -5.32 -9.45 13.04
N ASN A 225 -6.57 -9.12 13.28
CA ASN A 225 -6.98 -7.87 13.91
C ASN A 225 -7.49 -8.18 15.31
N LEU A 226 -6.80 -7.62 16.32
CA LEU A 226 -7.08 -7.83 17.73
C LEU A 226 -7.70 -6.56 18.31
N ALA A 227 -8.79 -6.71 19.06
CA ALA A 227 -9.35 -5.60 19.80
C ALA A 227 -8.39 -5.17 20.93
N ARG A 228 -8.00 -3.92 20.93
CA ARG A 228 -7.15 -3.30 21.94
C ARG A 228 -7.63 -1.87 22.16
N PRO A 229 -8.42 -1.59 23.21
CA PRO A 229 -9.02 -0.28 23.44
C PRO A 229 -7.98 0.85 23.53
N GLU A 230 -6.85 0.57 24.17
CA GLU A 230 -5.75 1.52 24.30
C GLU A 230 -4.74 1.35 23.18
N ARG A 231 -4.33 2.49 22.58
CA ARG A 231 -3.31 2.51 21.54
C ARG A 231 -1.98 2.00 22.11
N PRO A 232 -1.37 0.94 21.56
CA PRO A 232 -0.09 0.46 22.03
C PRO A 232 1.01 1.48 21.78
N SER A 233 1.94 1.59 22.72
CA SER A 233 3.15 2.39 22.53
C SER A 233 4.09 1.75 21.49
N ARG A 234 5.05 2.53 20.97
CA ARG A 234 6.09 1.97 20.08
C ARG A 234 6.92 0.89 20.78
N GLN A 235 7.09 0.99 22.11
CA GLN A 235 7.83 0.00 22.90
C GLN A 235 7.06 -1.33 23.02
N ASP A 236 5.74 -1.27 23.22
CA ASP A 236 4.87 -2.46 23.24
C ASP A 236 4.96 -3.21 21.89
N LEU A 237 4.86 -2.49 20.78
CA LEU A 237 4.94 -3.08 19.44
C LEU A 237 6.33 -3.67 19.14
N ALA A 238 7.40 -3.11 19.70
CA ALA A 238 8.76 -3.62 19.55
C ALA A 238 8.99 -4.89 20.40
N ALA A 239 8.40 -4.97 21.60
CA ALA A 239 8.45 -6.14 22.45
C ALA A 239 7.72 -7.34 21.83
N ASP A 240 6.53 -7.12 21.25
CA ASP A 240 5.77 -8.16 20.55
C ASP A 240 6.51 -8.73 19.34
N ARG A 241 7.26 -7.89 18.59
CA ARG A 241 8.10 -8.35 17.48
C ARG A 241 9.24 -9.27 17.93
N LYS A 242 9.81 -9.06 19.10
CA LYS A 242 10.86 -9.93 19.67
C LYS A 242 10.29 -11.27 20.13
N SER A 243 9.12 -11.29 20.77
CA SER A 243 8.45 -12.52 21.21
C SER A 243 8.02 -13.42 20.04
N THR A 244 7.54 -12.83 18.94
CA THR A 244 7.14 -13.56 17.74
C THR A 244 8.35 -14.21 17.02
N ARG A 245 9.54 -13.59 17.07
CA ARG A 245 10.76 -14.16 16.49
C ARG A 245 11.34 -15.30 17.33
N LEU A 246 11.15 -15.29 18.63
CA LEU A 246 11.63 -16.37 19.54
C LEU A 246 10.80 -17.65 19.43
N ASN A 247 9.53 -17.56 19.05
CA ASN A 247 8.66 -18.72 18.86
C ASN A 247 8.72 -19.36 17.45
N SER A 248 9.44 -18.78 16.51
CA SER A 248 9.65 -19.35 15.16
C SER A 248 10.92 -20.17 15.00
N SER A 249 11.66 -20.44 16.07
CA SER A 249 12.89 -21.22 16.09
C SER A 249 12.78 -22.59 16.79
N HIS A 250 11.57 -23.20 16.82
CA HIS A 250 11.36 -24.59 17.26
C HIS A 250 10.59 -25.37 16.22
#